data_7b60434a89f73c797adae90ea89839d1
#
_entry.id   7b60434a89f73c797adae90ea89839d1
#
_cell.length_a   1.000
_cell.length_b   1.000
_cell.length_c   1.000
_cell.angle_alpha   90.00
_cell.angle_beta   90.00
_cell.angle_gamma   90.00
#
_symmetry.space_group_name_H-M   'P 1'
#
loop_
_entity.id
_entity.type
_entity.pdbx_description
1 polymer ?
#
loop_
_entity_poly.entity_id
_entity_poly.type
_entity_poly.pdbx_seq_one_letter_code
_entity_poly.pdbx_strand_id
1 'polypeptide(L)'
;MNKKKVMLNVLLVVCILVFVGSGVYLFRYYYAAHETQNELDELIALKEEGQQEADAGTDTVEQSGQNQKKMLKELKKLYSRNKDICGWLQVENTKIDYPVMLTPEDSEYYLHRNFKKEQDVNGLPFLDAKCDTEDVHNKETD
;
A
#
# COMPACT_ATOMS: atom_id res chain seq x y z
N MET A 1 21.04 25.63 -49.44
CA MET A 1 20.45 24.61 -48.52
C MET A 1 18.93 24.83 -48.44
N ASN A 2 18.11 23.86 -48.78
CA ASN A 2 16.66 24.06 -48.93
C ASN A 2 16.00 24.27 -47.56
N LYS A 3 15.52 25.49 -47.27
CA LYS A 3 14.90 25.86 -45.99
C LYS A 3 13.83 24.86 -45.55
N LYS A 4 13.09 24.29 -46.51
CA LYS A 4 12.07 23.22 -46.23
C LYS A 4 12.66 21.92 -45.69
N LYS A 5 13.84 21.49 -46.19
CA LYS A 5 14.53 20.28 -45.69
C LYS A 5 15.07 20.48 -44.27
N VAL A 6 15.61 21.65 -43.97
CA VAL A 6 16.10 22.00 -42.64
C VAL A 6 14.94 22.02 -41.64
N MET A 7 13.81 22.63 -41.99
CA MET A 7 12.62 22.68 -41.15
C MET A 7 12.06 21.28 -40.90
N LEU A 8 12.03 20.40 -41.92
CA LEU A 8 11.55 19.00 -41.76
C LEU A 8 12.47 18.21 -40.83
N ASN A 9 13.80 18.37 -40.96
CA ASN A 9 14.74 17.69 -40.08
C ASN A 9 14.63 18.15 -38.62
N VAL A 10 14.44 19.46 -38.39
CA VAL A 10 14.21 20.02 -37.06
C VAL A 10 12.93 19.46 -36.45
N LEU A 11 11.83 19.38 -37.21
CA LEU A 11 10.59 18.82 -36.78
C LEU A 11 10.75 17.34 -36.40
N LEU A 12 11.46 16.56 -37.21
CA LEU A 12 11.75 15.16 -36.97
C LEU A 12 12.53 14.96 -35.68
N VAL A 13 13.57 15.77 -35.44
CA VAL A 13 14.36 15.73 -34.18
C VAL A 13 13.49 16.03 -32.98
N VAL A 14 12.63 17.04 -33.05
CA VAL A 14 11.68 17.36 -31.95
C VAL A 14 10.73 16.21 -31.69
N CYS A 15 10.18 15.56 -32.73
CA CYS A 15 9.31 14.39 -32.56
C CYS A 15 10.04 13.23 -31.87
N ILE A 16 11.30 12.98 -32.24
CA ILE A 16 12.12 11.92 -31.60
C ILE A 16 12.34 12.24 -30.11
N LEU A 17 12.68 13.48 -29.79
CA LEU A 17 12.89 13.90 -28.39
C LEU A 17 11.63 13.74 -27.54
N VAL A 18 10.47 14.13 -28.08
CA VAL A 18 9.17 13.92 -27.39
C VAL A 18 8.88 12.44 -27.20
N PHE A 19 9.12 11.62 -28.24
CA PHE A 19 8.89 10.18 -28.16
C PHE A 19 9.80 9.50 -27.12
N VAL A 20 11.09 9.83 -27.11
CA VAL A 20 12.04 9.30 -26.11
C VAL A 20 11.67 9.76 -24.71
N GLY A 21 11.33 11.05 -24.53
CA GLY A 21 10.90 11.58 -23.23
C GLY A 21 9.64 10.90 -22.69
N SER A 22 8.67 10.67 -23.56
CA SER A 22 7.44 9.92 -23.20
C SER A 22 7.74 8.47 -22.84
N GLY A 23 8.64 7.81 -23.60
CA GLY A 23 9.05 6.43 -23.31
C GLY A 23 9.76 6.29 -21.96
N VAL A 24 10.66 7.20 -21.64
CA VAL A 24 11.35 7.22 -20.33
C VAL A 24 10.35 7.46 -19.19
N TYR A 25 9.39 8.37 -19.39
CA TYR A 25 8.35 8.62 -18.38
C TYR A 25 7.50 7.38 -18.11
N LEU A 26 7.00 6.71 -19.16
CA LEU A 26 6.22 5.47 -19.04
C LEU A 26 7.05 4.34 -18.40
N PHE A 27 8.31 4.22 -18.77
CA PHE A 27 9.21 3.21 -18.19
C PHE A 27 9.40 3.42 -16.67
N ARG A 28 9.64 4.66 -16.25
CA ARG A 28 9.77 4.99 -14.82
C ARG A 28 8.47 4.73 -14.06
N TYR A 29 7.33 5.08 -14.65
CA TYR A 29 6.02 4.84 -14.06
C TYR A 29 5.76 3.34 -13.88
N TYR A 30 6.01 2.54 -14.93
CA TYR A 30 5.84 1.09 -14.89
C TYR A 30 6.78 0.42 -13.87
N TYR A 31 8.02 0.88 -13.81
CA TYR A 31 9.01 0.36 -12.86
C TYR A 31 8.61 0.64 -11.41
N ALA A 32 8.18 1.85 -11.10
CA ALA A 32 7.69 2.23 -9.77
C ALA A 32 6.45 1.40 -9.36
N ALA A 33 5.49 1.21 -10.27
CA ALA A 33 4.31 0.38 -10.01
C ALA A 33 4.65 -1.10 -9.73
N HIS A 34 5.70 -1.62 -10.37
CA HIS A 34 6.14 -3.01 -10.14
C HIS A 34 6.83 -3.18 -8.78
N GLU A 35 7.58 -2.18 -8.34
CA GLU A 35 8.25 -2.20 -7.03
C GLU A 35 7.21 -2.23 -5.89
N THR A 36 6.13 -1.48 -6.01
CA THR A 36 5.01 -1.49 -5.06
C THR A 36 4.35 -2.87 -4.93
N GLN A 37 4.17 -3.59 -6.04
CA GLN A 37 3.61 -4.95 -6.00
C GLN A 37 4.51 -5.92 -5.25
N ASN A 38 5.82 -5.87 -5.48
CA ASN A 38 6.78 -6.73 -4.76
C ASN A 38 6.81 -6.43 -3.26
N GLU A 39 6.67 -5.17 -2.87
CA GLU A 39 6.56 -4.79 -1.46
C GLU A 39 5.28 -5.34 -0.81
N LEU A 40 4.16 -5.24 -1.50
CA LEU A 40 2.89 -5.80 -1.01
C LEU A 40 2.95 -7.32 -0.87
N ASP A 41 3.54 -8.03 -1.81
CA ASP A 41 3.73 -9.49 -1.73
C ASP A 41 4.60 -9.86 -0.52
N GLU A 42 5.64 -9.08 -0.20
CA GLU A 42 6.45 -9.26 1.03
C GLU A 42 5.61 -9.04 2.29
N LEU A 43 4.76 -8.01 2.33
CA LEU A 43 3.91 -7.72 3.49
C LEU A 43 2.84 -8.81 3.69
N ILE A 44 2.26 -9.33 2.62
CA ILE A 44 1.31 -10.47 2.66
C ILE A 44 2.00 -11.70 3.24
N ALA A 45 3.21 -12.04 2.76
CA ALA A 45 3.97 -13.18 3.27
C ALA A 45 4.27 -13.05 4.77
N LEU A 46 4.63 -11.86 5.25
CA LEU A 46 4.85 -11.59 6.68
C LEU A 46 3.59 -11.72 7.54
N LYS A 47 2.44 -11.32 6.99
CA LYS A 47 1.13 -11.55 7.65
C LYS A 47 0.84 -13.02 7.77
N GLU A 48 1.01 -13.80 6.69
CA GLU A 48 0.78 -15.25 6.68
C GLU A 48 1.71 -15.99 7.66
N GLU A 49 2.99 -15.60 7.74
CA GLU A 49 3.90 -16.14 8.76
C GLU A 49 3.42 -15.83 10.18
N GLY A 50 2.92 -14.62 10.43
CA GLY A 50 2.34 -14.23 11.71
C GLY A 50 1.09 -15.04 12.08
N GLN A 51 0.27 -15.40 11.08
CA GLN A 51 -0.90 -16.27 11.26
C GLN A 51 -0.48 -17.68 11.65
N GLN A 52 0.49 -18.28 10.98
CA GLN A 52 0.98 -19.62 11.29
C GLN A 52 1.57 -19.72 12.71
N GLU A 53 2.31 -18.71 13.15
CA GLU A 53 2.83 -18.63 14.53
C GLU A 53 1.70 -18.47 15.56
N ALA A 54 0.62 -17.77 15.21
CA ALA A 54 -0.54 -17.60 16.07
C ALA A 54 -1.34 -18.90 16.22
N ASP A 55 -1.47 -19.69 15.16
CA ASP A 55 -2.19 -20.98 15.16
C ASP A 55 -1.38 -22.10 15.83
N ALA A 56 -0.05 -22.06 15.76
CA ALA A 56 0.81 -23.05 16.44
C ALA A 56 0.84 -22.89 17.99
N GLY A 57 0.35 -21.78 18.51
CA GLY A 57 0.30 -21.45 19.93
C GLY A 57 -1.05 -21.72 20.59
N THR A 58 -1.84 -22.71 20.13
CA THR A 58 -3.16 -23.01 20.65
C THR A 58 -3.08 -23.68 22.02
N ASP A 59 -3.62 -23.02 23.05
CA ASP A 59 -4.52 -23.69 24.00
C ASP A 59 -5.53 -22.70 24.61
N THR A 60 -6.80 -23.04 24.40
CA THR A 60 -8.04 -22.80 25.18
C THR A 60 -8.64 -21.38 25.30
N VAL A 61 -9.82 -21.27 24.66
CA VAL A 61 -11.11 -20.64 25.11
C VAL A 61 -11.17 -19.11 25.30
N GLU A 62 -11.93 -18.48 24.42
CA GLU A 62 -13.04 -17.53 24.59
C GLU A 62 -13.29 -16.73 23.30
N GLN A 63 -14.50 -16.84 22.76
CA GLN A 63 -14.81 -16.56 21.34
C GLN A 63 -14.94 -15.09 20.92
N SER A 64 -14.91 -14.11 21.83
CA SER A 64 -15.09 -12.71 21.49
C SER A 64 -13.81 -11.86 21.63
N GLY A 65 -12.94 -12.18 22.60
CA GLY A 65 -11.65 -11.49 22.78
C GLY A 65 -10.48 -12.02 21.96
N GLN A 66 -10.65 -13.21 21.35
CA GLN A 66 -9.59 -13.92 20.64
C GLN A 66 -9.29 -13.34 19.26
N ASN A 67 -10.29 -12.88 18.51
CA ASN A 67 -10.07 -12.34 17.17
C ASN A 67 -9.20 -11.10 17.19
N GLN A 68 -9.36 -10.22 18.17
CA GLN A 68 -8.50 -9.05 18.33
C GLN A 68 -7.08 -9.42 18.78
N LYS A 69 -6.95 -10.36 19.71
CA LYS A 69 -5.65 -10.82 20.20
C LYS A 69 -4.89 -11.62 19.15
N LYS A 70 -5.59 -12.37 18.30
CA LYS A 70 -5.02 -13.09 17.15
C LYS A 70 -4.59 -12.10 16.06
N MET A 71 -5.44 -11.14 15.69
CA MET A 71 -5.13 -10.12 14.69
C MET A 71 -3.94 -9.26 15.11
N LEU A 72 -3.82 -8.88 16.39
CA LEU A 72 -2.64 -8.18 16.92
C LEU A 72 -1.35 -8.99 16.83
N LYS A 73 -1.41 -10.33 17.00
CA LYS A 73 -0.24 -11.20 16.84
C LYS A 73 0.22 -11.28 15.38
N GLU A 74 -0.73 -11.44 14.46
CA GLU A 74 -0.48 -11.49 13.02
C GLU A 74 0.17 -10.19 12.51
N LEU A 75 -0.31 -9.04 12.98
CA LEU A 75 0.21 -7.74 12.60
C LEU A 75 1.45 -7.31 13.39
N LYS A 76 1.88 -8.05 14.41
CA LYS A 76 3.00 -7.66 15.29
C LYS A 76 4.31 -7.47 14.52
N LYS A 77 4.61 -8.34 13.58
CA LYS A 77 5.81 -8.23 12.73
C LYS A 77 5.75 -6.98 11.85
N LEU A 78 4.58 -6.71 11.26
CA LEU A 78 4.34 -5.52 10.44
C LEU A 78 4.38 -4.25 11.27
N TYR A 79 3.75 -4.26 12.44
CA TYR A 79 3.78 -3.14 13.39
C TYR A 79 5.20 -2.82 13.90
N SER A 80 6.10 -3.82 14.00
CA SER A 80 7.50 -3.57 14.35
C SER A 80 8.25 -2.81 13.25
N ARG A 81 7.86 -3.00 11.98
CA ARG A 81 8.45 -2.31 10.82
C ARG A 81 7.86 -0.91 10.60
N ASN A 82 6.55 -0.78 10.76
CA ASN A 82 5.85 0.51 10.65
C ASN A 82 4.73 0.60 11.69
N LYS A 83 4.86 1.57 12.61
CA LYS A 83 3.94 1.78 13.73
C LYS A 83 2.59 2.37 13.31
N ASP A 84 2.51 2.91 12.10
CA ASP A 84 1.31 3.54 11.58
C ASP A 84 0.30 2.51 11.05
N ILE A 85 0.64 1.22 11.01
CA ILE A 85 -0.33 0.18 10.64
C ILE A 85 -1.37 0.04 11.75
N CYS A 86 -2.65 0.17 11.39
CA CYS A 86 -3.78 0.04 12.31
C CYS A 86 -4.68 -1.17 11.97
N GLY A 87 -4.55 -1.76 10.78
CA GLY A 87 -5.38 -2.85 10.35
C GLY A 87 -4.94 -3.47 9.03
N TRP A 88 -5.80 -4.35 8.52
CA TRP A 88 -5.61 -5.01 7.26
C TRP A 88 -6.93 -5.11 6.49
N LEU A 89 -6.93 -4.73 5.22
CA LEU A 89 -8.09 -4.80 4.32
C LEU A 89 -7.88 -5.94 3.33
N GLN A 90 -8.72 -6.95 3.43
CA GLN A 90 -8.75 -8.07 2.48
C GLN A 90 -10.17 -8.26 1.96
N VAL A 91 -10.31 -8.43 0.64
CA VAL A 91 -11.60 -8.73 0.01
C VAL A 91 -11.47 -10.02 -0.77
N GLU A 92 -12.19 -11.05 -0.33
CA GLU A 92 -12.17 -12.38 -0.94
C GLU A 92 -12.49 -12.34 -2.43
N ASN A 93 -11.81 -13.18 -3.21
CA ASN A 93 -11.93 -13.26 -4.68
C ASN A 93 -11.55 -11.99 -5.44
N THR A 94 -10.78 -11.09 -4.81
CA THR A 94 -10.21 -9.89 -5.45
C THR A 94 -8.70 -9.81 -5.19
N LYS A 95 -8.04 -8.80 -5.80
CA LYS A 95 -6.64 -8.47 -5.51
C LYS A 95 -6.49 -7.45 -4.36
N ILE A 96 -7.56 -7.21 -3.62
CA ILE A 96 -7.54 -6.26 -2.51
C ILE A 96 -7.04 -7.00 -1.26
N ASP A 97 -5.77 -6.77 -0.93
CA ASP A 97 -5.08 -7.37 0.22
C ASP A 97 -3.98 -6.39 0.66
N TYR A 98 -4.36 -5.41 1.51
CA TYR A 98 -3.54 -4.24 1.82
C TYR A 98 -3.49 -3.93 3.31
N PRO A 99 -2.33 -3.45 3.83
CA PRO A 99 -2.28 -2.84 5.15
C PRO A 99 -3.12 -1.54 5.17
N VAL A 100 -3.78 -1.29 6.28
CA VAL A 100 -4.49 -0.03 6.54
C VAL A 100 -3.67 0.79 7.50
N MET A 101 -3.44 2.05 7.16
CA MET A 101 -2.56 2.96 7.87
C MET A 101 -3.36 4.00 8.65
N LEU A 102 -2.81 4.50 9.76
CA LEU A 102 -3.37 5.60 10.54
C LEU A 102 -2.26 6.55 10.99
N THR A 103 -2.37 7.80 10.57
CA THR A 103 -1.49 8.89 10.98
C THR A 103 -2.36 10.03 11.54
N PRO A 104 -2.52 10.13 12.88
CA PRO A 104 -3.43 11.10 13.50
C PRO A 104 -3.11 12.56 13.17
N GLU A 105 -1.85 12.88 12.92
CA GLU A 105 -1.39 14.25 12.66
C GLU A 105 -1.55 14.66 11.18
N ASP A 106 -1.54 13.70 10.25
CA ASP A 106 -1.66 13.92 8.80
C ASP A 106 -2.42 12.74 8.17
N SER A 107 -3.75 12.84 8.13
CA SER A 107 -4.61 11.76 7.62
C SER A 107 -4.27 11.33 6.19
N GLU A 108 -3.77 12.25 5.36
CA GLU A 108 -3.46 11.98 3.95
C GLU A 108 -2.00 11.55 3.72
N TYR A 109 -1.23 11.33 4.79
CA TYR A 109 0.19 10.98 4.70
C TYR A 109 0.48 9.82 3.75
N TYR A 110 -0.37 8.78 3.75
CA TYR A 110 -0.22 7.59 2.92
C TYR A 110 -0.92 7.67 1.56
N LEU A 111 -1.53 8.79 1.20
CA LEU A 111 -2.16 8.99 -0.11
C LEU A 111 -1.18 8.78 -1.27
N HIS A 112 0.08 9.15 -1.06
CA HIS A 112 1.16 9.02 -2.04
C HIS A 112 2.43 8.42 -1.43
N ARG A 113 2.29 7.45 -0.50
CA ARG A 113 3.41 6.76 0.12
C ARG A 113 3.15 5.28 0.29
N ASN A 114 4.23 4.50 0.16
CA ASN A 114 4.24 3.06 0.42
C ASN A 114 4.40 2.77 1.93
N PHE A 115 4.46 1.49 2.29
CA PHE A 115 4.61 1.03 3.67
C PHE A 115 5.95 1.47 4.30
N LYS A 116 7.00 1.67 3.49
CA LYS A 116 8.31 2.19 3.92
C LYS A 116 8.35 3.70 4.06
N LYS A 117 7.21 4.40 3.85
CA LYS A 117 7.09 5.87 3.87
C LYS A 117 7.77 6.57 2.70
N GLU A 118 8.10 5.85 1.64
CA GLU A 118 8.66 6.37 0.42
C GLU A 118 7.56 6.85 -0.53
N GLN A 119 7.91 7.72 -1.48
CA GLN A 119 6.96 8.22 -2.48
C GLN A 119 6.45 7.07 -3.35
N ASP A 120 5.14 6.92 -3.42
CA ASP A 120 4.42 5.96 -4.24
C ASP A 120 3.21 6.61 -4.92
N VAL A 121 3.03 6.31 -6.20
CA VAL A 121 1.92 6.88 -6.99
C VAL A 121 0.56 6.32 -6.54
N ASN A 122 0.53 5.08 -6.08
CA ASN A 122 -0.69 4.37 -5.69
C ASN A 122 -1.10 4.67 -4.24
N GLY A 123 -0.12 4.90 -3.36
CA GLY A 123 -0.33 5.03 -1.93
C GLY A 123 -0.86 3.75 -1.26
N LEU A 124 -1.31 3.88 -0.01
CA LEU A 124 -1.93 2.81 0.76
C LEU A 124 -3.30 3.24 1.32
N PRO A 125 -4.22 2.31 1.56
CA PRO A 125 -5.43 2.59 2.33
C PRO A 125 -5.09 3.17 3.70
N PHE A 126 -5.81 4.22 4.08
CA PHE A 126 -5.63 4.87 5.37
C PHE A 126 -6.98 5.25 6.00
N LEU A 127 -6.99 5.36 7.32
CA LEU A 127 -8.14 5.89 8.08
C LEU A 127 -7.97 7.40 8.25
N ASP A 128 -9.07 8.14 8.07
CA ASP A 128 -9.10 9.54 8.46
C ASP A 128 -9.01 9.64 9.99
N ALA A 129 -8.16 10.54 10.50
CA ALA A 129 -8.02 10.81 11.93
C ALA A 129 -9.33 11.28 12.59
N LYS A 130 -10.32 11.71 11.81
CA LYS A 130 -11.67 12.03 12.26
C LYS A 130 -12.57 10.81 12.45
N CYS A 131 -12.15 9.63 11.95
CA CYS A 131 -12.87 8.39 12.24
C CYS A 131 -12.64 8.04 13.70
N ASP A 132 -13.70 8.13 14.51
CA ASP A 132 -13.66 7.68 15.90
C ASP A 132 -13.54 6.16 15.92
N THR A 133 -12.36 5.68 16.28
CA THR A 133 -12.08 4.24 16.37
C THR A 133 -12.62 3.64 17.67
N GLU A 134 -13.10 4.47 18.61
CA GLU A 134 -13.69 4.01 19.88
C GLU A 134 -15.14 3.54 19.71
N ASP A 135 -15.89 4.08 18.74
CA ASP A 135 -17.31 3.73 18.53
C ASP A 135 -17.54 2.36 17.87
N VAL A 136 -16.52 1.75 17.29
CA VAL A 136 -16.65 0.40 16.70
C VAL A 136 -16.83 -0.67 17.77
N HIS A 137 -16.47 -0.36 19.02
CA HIS A 137 -16.50 -1.32 20.15
C HIS A 137 -17.82 -1.36 20.92
N ASN A 138 -18.69 -0.35 20.76
CA ASN A 138 -19.89 -0.19 21.59
C ASN A 138 -21.22 -0.51 20.86
N LYS A 139 -21.22 -1.02 19.65
CA LYS A 139 -22.45 -1.30 18.87
C LYS A 139 -22.96 -2.74 18.93
N GLU A 140 -22.49 -3.57 19.86
CA GLU A 140 -22.98 -4.94 20.07
C GLU A 140 -23.72 -5.15 21.39
N THR A 141 -24.41 -4.14 21.88
CA THR A 141 -25.36 -4.35 23.00
C THR A 141 -26.57 -3.45 22.84
N ASP A 142 -27.52 -3.89 21.98
CA ASP A 142 -28.96 -3.72 22.19
C ASP A 142 -29.73 -4.73 21.34
#